data_d5768e3127965a5ec9feadf4fbc3b3b6
#
_entry.id   d5768e3127965a5ec9feadf4fbc3b3b6
#
_cell.length_a   1.000
_cell.length_b   1.000
_cell.length_c   1.000
_cell.angle_alpha   90.00
_cell.angle_beta   90.00
_cell.angle_gamma   90.00
#
_symmetry.space_group_name_H-M   'P 1'
#
loop_
_entity.id
_entity.type
_entity.pdbx_description
1 polymer ?
#
loop_
_entity_poly.entity_id
_entity_poly.type
_entity_poly.pdbx_seq_one_letter_code
_entity_poly.pdbx_strand_id
1 'polypeptide(L)'
;MIYSAIAGLLLTLTSVATASALPEVNSLESRQAPSVSTISFSEPILSPNVILTFPNGTWVENLVPRSEDGNFVATLLSAPEVYLLSSTNAFPPLLLAQFPAKTSVLGVVELGHDVFYAVVGNFSVKTFASTPGSYGIFKIDLNGHAVGANKPGHGKLSKLTAKGVVVTKVADLPDAGLPNGLTVLNPNTGILLVADSAKGLVWSVNVFTGKTAIAINDPSMAPNATLSGGLGLGINGLSFDSGYLYYDNSNTVTFYRIAVNSTTGRATGPAQALADQEFANIFPDDFTLDFAGGIWFACEYGHIAYLAGVSTGKFQPGIVAVAGNTTGPVGLTSAKFGTTAEDLKRGSLYVSTNGGPFTYGGAHPAQGQLVRYDTALLGFY
;
A
#
# COMPACT_ATOMS: atom_id res chain seq x y z
N MET A 1 -37.16 47.10 22.34
CA MET A 1 -36.86 48.37 23.01
C MET A 1 -35.69 48.06 23.92
N ILE A 2 -34.49 48.50 23.79
CA ILE A 2 -33.86 49.79 23.50
C ILE A 2 -32.48 49.48 22.89
N TYR A 3 -32.12 50.20 21.86
CA TYR A 3 -30.78 50.38 21.28
C TYR A 3 -29.83 51.09 22.24
N SER A 4 -28.55 50.76 22.27
CA SER A 4 -27.52 51.79 22.38
C SER A 4 -26.20 51.30 21.80
N ALA A 5 -25.69 52.04 20.86
CA ALA A 5 -24.39 51.98 20.22
C ALA A 5 -23.35 52.66 21.11
N ILE A 6 -22.09 52.21 21.06
CA ILE A 6 -20.91 53.01 21.38
C ILE A 6 -19.83 52.80 20.34
N ALA A 7 -19.39 53.91 19.77
CA ALA A 7 -18.40 54.07 18.74
C ALA A 7 -16.95 54.04 19.28
N GLY A 8 -16.04 53.52 18.46
CA GLY A 8 -14.77 54.13 18.07
C GLY A 8 -13.67 54.36 19.08
N LEU A 9 -12.52 53.71 18.84
CA LEU A 9 -11.22 54.38 18.92
C LEU A 9 -10.19 53.72 17.98
N LEU A 10 -9.91 54.37 16.86
CA LEU A 10 -8.74 54.10 16.02
C LEU A 10 -7.49 54.62 16.72
N LEU A 11 -6.50 53.76 16.99
CA LEU A 11 -5.15 54.12 17.34
C LEU A 11 -4.23 53.66 16.21
N THR A 12 -3.81 54.57 15.37
CA THR A 12 -2.72 54.42 14.39
C THR A 12 -1.39 54.45 15.13
N LEU A 13 -0.65 53.36 15.12
CA LEU A 13 0.76 53.31 15.49
C LEU A 13 1.56 53.09 14.20
N THR A 14 2.15 54.18 13.71
CA THR A 14 3.21 54.18 12.70
C THR A 14 4.51 53.80 13.37
N SER A 15 5.00 52.57 13.15
CA SER A 15 6.38 52.19 13.44
C SER A 15 7.19 52.23 12.15
N VAL A 16 8.13 53.15 12.10
CA VAL A 16 9.18 53.24 11.07
C VAL A 16 10.17 52.11 11.35
N ALA A 17 10.15 51.04 10.54
CA ALA A 17 11.19 50.05 10.54
C ALA A 17 12.26 50.44 9.52
N THR A 18 13.47 50.77 10.00
CA THR A 18 14.66 50.91 9.18
C THR A 18 15.06 49.57 8.59
N ALA A 19 14.98 49.45 7.28
CA ALA A 19 15.48 48.29 6.55
C ALA A 19 17.01 48.31 6.58
N SER A 20 17.61 47.35 7.32
CA SER A 20 19.01 47.00 7.14
C SER A 20 19.11 46.08 5.91
N ALA A 21 19.93 46.47 4.94
CA ALA A 21 20.21 45.69 3.75
C ALA A 21 20.83 44.35 4.14
N LEU A 22 20.21 43.27 3.68
CA LEU A 22 20.79 41.91 3.72
C LEU A 22 21.90 41.85 2.65
N PRO A 23 23.00 41.10 2.92
CA PRO A 23 24.06 40.94 1.93
C PRO A 23 23.55 40.18 0.72
N GLU A 24 23.93 40.62 -0.47
CA GLU A 24 23.70 39.92 -1.74
C GLU A 24 24.20 38.49 -1.67
N VAL A 25 23.28 37.54 -1.80
CA VAL A 25 23.61 36.17 -2.02
C VAL A 25 24.02 36.02 -3.47
N ASN A 26 25.29 35.76 -3.70
CA ASN A 26 25.88 35.46 -5.00
C ASN A 26 25.04 34.41 -5.72
N SER A 27 24.80 34.64 -6.99
CA SER A 27 24.14 33.86 -7.98
C SER A 27 24.36 32.34 -7.77
N LEU A 28 23.33 31.65 -7.32
CA LEU A 28 23.23 30.21 -7.54
C LEU A 28 23.15 30.01 -9.05
N GLU A 29 24.23 29.51 -9.63
CA GLU A 29 24.20 28.96 -10.99
C GLU A 29 22.98 28.09 -11.12
N SER A 30 22.12 28.41 -12.08
CA SER A 30 20.99 27.62 -12.46
C SER A 30 21.50 26.23 -12.92
N ARG A 31 21.55 25.29 -12.02
CA ARG A 31 21.66 23.88 -12.43
C ARG A 31 20.39 23.60 -13.24
N GLN A 32 20.58 23.49 -14.54
CA GLN A 32 19.57 23.00 -15.45
C GLN A 32 19.09 21.67 -14.88
N ALA A 33 17.82 21.59 -14.50
CA ALA A 33 17.19 20.35 -14.13
C ALA A 33 17.44 19.35 -15.28
N PRO A 34 17.86 18.10 -15.00
CA PRO A 34 18.01 17.12 -16.05
C PRO A 34 16.69 17.05 -16.82
N SER A 35 16.77 17.15 -18.14
CA SER A 35 15.61 17.06 -19.00
C SER A 35 14.87 15.74 -18.68
N VAL A 36 13.69 15.87 -18.08
CA VAL A 36 12.78 14.75 -17.88
C VAL A 36 12.52 14.20 -19.28
N SER A 37 13.14 13.09 -19.62
CA SER A 37 12.73 12.31 -20.78
C SER A 37 11.31 11.88 -20.47
N THR A 38 10.34 12.49 -21.14
CA THR A 38 8.96 12.05 -21.15
C THR A 38 8.98 10.60 -21.60
N ILE A 39 8.83 9.67 -20.64
CA ILE A 39 8.63 8.27 -20.97
C ILE A 39 7.26 8.23 -21.65
N SER A 40 7.26 8.18 -22.98
CA SER A 40 6.04 7.93 -23.71
C SER A 40 5.68 6.47 -23.44
N PHE A 41 4.60 6.26 -22.71
CA PHE A 41 4.00 4.95 -22.54
C PHE A 41 3.53 4.49 -23.93
N SER A 42 4.40 3.82 -24.68
CA SER A 42 3.98 2.99 -25.79
C SER A 42 3.09 1.88 -25.26
N GLU A 43 2.18 1.35 -26.09
CA GLU A 43 1.24 0.25 -25.84
C GLU A 43 1.63 -0.70 -24.69
N PRO A 44 0.69 -1.14 -23.84
CA PRO A 44 0.99 -2.00 -22.70
C PRO A 44 1.75 -3.24 -23.16
N ILE A 45 2.95 -3.44 -22.64
CA ILE A 45 3.82 -4.57 -23.01
C ILE A 45 3.26 -5.87 -22.42
N LEU A 46 2.59 -5.80 -21.26
CA LEU A 46 1.97 -6.94 -20.59
C LEU A 46 0.45 -6.90 -20.75
N SER A 47 -0.11 -8.05 -21.10
CA SER A 47 -1.57 -8.22 -21.17
C SER A 47 -2.12 -8.70 -19.84
N PRO A 48 -3.19 -8.07 -19.30
CA PRO A 48 -3.84 -8.52 -18.09
C PRO A 48 -4.58 -9.84 -18.31
N ASN A 49 -4.42 -10.76 -17.37
CA ASN A 49 -5.23 -11.96 -17.27
C ASN A 49 -6.09 -11.85 -16.00
N VAL A 50 -7.37 -11.51 -16.15
CA VAL A 50 -8.31 -11.40 -15.03
C VAL A 50 -8.63 -12.78 -14.51
N ILE A 51 -8.18 -13.09 -13.29
CA ILE A 51 -8.39 -14.38 -12.63
C ILE A 51 -9.77 -14.46 -12.01
N LEU A 52 -10.17 -13.40 -11.30
CA LEU A 52 -11.49 -13.30 -10.69
C LEU A 52 -11.95 -11.85 -10.57
N THR A 53 -13.25 -11.68 -10.42
CA THR A 53 -13.91 -10.38 -10.31
C THR A 53 -14.90 -10.40 -9.17
N PHE A 54 -14.84 -9.40 -8.32
CA PHE A 54 -15.76 -9.16 -7.22
C PHE A 54 -17.00 -8.36 -7.67
N PRO A 55 -18.06 -8.28 -6.86
CA PRO A 55 -19.18 -7.37 -7.10
C PRO A 55 -18.74 -5.90 -7.19
N ASN A 56 -19.55 -5.07 -7.87
CA ASN A 56 -19.32 -3.63 -7.93
C ASN A 56 -19.22 -3.03 -6.53
N GLY A 57 -18.30 -2.07 -6.39
CA GLY A 57 -18.02 -1.39 -5.13
C GLY A 57 -17.10 -2.17 -4.19
N THR A 58 -16.56 -3.31 -4.61
CA THR A 58 -15.55 -4.01 -3.84
C THR A 58 -14.18 -3.38 -4.09
N TRP A 59 -13.51 -2.99 -3.01
CA TRP A 59 -12.12 -2.55 -3.00
C TRP A 59 -11.27 -3.67 -2.41
N VAL A 60 -10.54 -4.41 -3.27
CA VAL A 60 -9.54 -5.38 -2.83
C VAL A 60 -8.27 -4.60 -2.54
N GLU A 61 -7.88 -4.54 -1.26
CA GLU A 61 -6.83 -3.64 -0.80
C GLU A 61 -5.44 -4.25 -0.89
N ASN A 62 -5.26 -5.41 -0.28
CA ASN A 62 -3.94 -6.02 -0.19
C ASN A 62 -3.98 -7.51 -0.49
N LEU A 63 -2.83 -8.06 -0.88
CA LEU A 63 -2.62 -9.47 -1.22
C LEU A 63 -1.39 -10.02 -0.50
N VAL A 64 -1.45 -11.31 -0.13
CA VAL A 64 -0.26 -12.08 0.22
C VAL A 64 -0.39 -13.49 -0.34
N PRO A 65 0.63 -14.04 -1.04
CA PRO A 65 0.60 -15.42 -1.48
C PRO A 65 0.64 -16.35 -0.27
N ARG A 66 -0.22 -17.35 -0.26
CA ARG A 66 -0.26 -18.40 0.76
C ARG A 66 0.85 -19.40 0.48
N SER A 67 1.72 -19.64 1.43
CA SER A 67 2.89 -20.50 1.26
C SER A 67 2.54 -21.96 0.99
N GLU A 68 1.36 -22.43 1.45
CA GLU A 68 0.90 -23.82 1.32
C GLU A 68 0.58 -24.22 -0.13
N ASP A 69 -0.09 -23.35 -0.89
CA ASP A 69 -0.66 -23.73 -2.19
C ASP A 69 -0.56 -22.67 -3.29
N GLY A 70 0.05 -21.51 -3.00
CA GLY A 70 0.20 -20.39 -3.95
C GLY A 70 -1.12 -19.67 -4.27
N ASN A 71 -2.21 -19.94 -3.56
CA ASN A 71 -3.38 -19.08 -3.57
C ASN A 71 -3.12 -17.79 -2.81
N PHE A 72 -4.05 -16.83 -2.83
CA PHE A 72 -3.82 -15.53 -2.20
C PHE A 72 -4.79 -15.30 -1.04
N VAL A 73 -4.26 -14.82 0.08
CA VAL A 73 -5.10 -14.20 1.10
C VAL A 73 -5.20 -12.72 0.76
N ALA A 74 -6.44 -12.22 0.66
CA ALA A 74 -6.76 -10.86 0.25
C ALA A 74 -7.64 -10.15 1.27
N THR A 75 -7.41 -8.85 1.43
CA THR A 75 -8.16 -7.98 2.33
C THR A 75 -9.05 -7.02 1.56
N LEU A 76 -10.15 -6.58 2.18
CA LEU A 76 -11.05 -5.60 1.59
C LEU A 76 -11.03 -4.30 2.41
N LEU A 77 -10.78 -3.16 1.72
CA LEU A 77 -10.96 -1.84 2.33
C LEU A 77 -12.45 -1.47 2.42
N SER A 78 -13.26 -1.93 1.46
CA SER A 78 -14.69 -1.64 1.38
C SER A 78 -15.55 -2.49 2.32
N ALA A 79 -14.98 -3.51 2.95
CA ALA A 79 -15.66 -4.38 3.90
C ALA A 79 -14.67 -4.94 4.94
N PRO A 80 -15.09 -5.23 6.17
CA PRO A 80 -14.23 -5.79 7.20
C PRO A 80 -14.03 -7.31 6.99
N GLU A 81 -13.51 -7.70 5.84
CA GLU A 81 -13.48 -9.09 5.37
C GLU A 81 -12.12 -9.47 4.79
N VAL A 82 -11.73 -10.73 5.00
CA VAL A 82 -10.54 -11.37 4.45
C VAL A 82 -10.95 -12.61 3.69
N TYR A 83 -10.41 -12.79 2.49
CA TYR A 83 -10.75 -13.88 1.60
C TYR A 83 -9.53 -14.71 1.20
N LEU A 84 -9.75 -16.00 0.93
CA LEU A 84 -8.85 -16.83 0.14
C LEU A 84 -9.30 -16.77 -1.32
N LEU A 85 -8.37 -16.44 -2.20
CA LEU A 85 -8.58 -16.30 -3.64
C LEU A 85 -7.78 -17.37 -4.37
N SER A 86 -8.41 -18.04 -5.31
CA SER A 86 -7.72 -18.98 -6.18
C SER A 86 -6.82 -18.24 -7.18
N SER A 87 -5.54 -18.58 -7.25
CA SER A 87 -4.60 -18.05 -8.25
C SER A 87 -4.92 -18.52 -9.68
N THR A 88 -5.74 -19.55 -9.83
CA THR A 88 -6.11 -20.17 -11.12
C THR A 88 -7.61 -20.16 -11.42
N ASN A 89 -8.41 -19.46 -10.59
CA ASN A 89 -9.87 -19.47 -10.66
C ASN A 89 -10.50 -20.89 -10.47
N ALA A 90 -9.83 -21.74 -9.70
CA ALA A 90 -10.32 -23.10 -9.45
C ALA A 90 -11.51 -23.14 -8.49
N PHE A 91 -11.69 -22.09 -7.68
CA PHE A 91 -12.82 -21.91 -6.76
C PHE A 91 -13.15 -20.42 -6.60
N PRO A 92 -14.40 -20.07 -6.24
CA PRO A 92 -14.78 -18.68 -5.97
C PRO A 92 -14.12 -18.16 -4.68
N PRO A 93 -14.07 -16.83 -4.47
CA PRO A 93 -13.54 -16.24 -3.24
C PRO A 93 -14.17 -16.90 -2.00
N LEU A 94 -13.32 -17.37 -1.09
CA LEU A 94 -13.72 -18.02 0.15
C LEU A 94 -13.50 -17.09 1.33
N LEU A 95 -14.57 -16.71 2.03
CA LEU A 95 -14.50 -15.85 3.22
C LEU A 95 -13.75 -16.57 4.35
N LEU A 96 -12.58 -16.06 4.74
CA LEU A 96 -11.77 -16.58 5.85
C LEU A 96 -12.15 -15.95 7.18
N ALA A 97 -12.30 -14.62 7.20
CA ALA A 97 -12.57 -13.85 8.41
C ALA A 97 -13.48 -12.66 8.12
N GLN A 98 -14.33 -12.32 9.10
CA GLN A 98 -15.15 -11.13 9.12
C GLN A 98 -15.04 -10.46 10.51
N PHE A 99 -14.98 -9.12 10.53
CA PHE A 99 -14.81 -8.31 11.73
C PHE A 99 -16.04 -7.39 11.95
N PRO A 100 -17.15 -7.87 12.56
CA PRO A 100 -18.45 -7.17 12.57
C PRO A 100 -18.43 -5.77 13.19
N ALA A 101 -17.48 -5.49 14.10
CA ALA A 101 -17.34 -4.18 14.75
C ALA A 101 -16.40 -3.22 14.01
N LYS A 102 -15.97 -3.58 12.79
CA LYS A 102 -15.02 -2.82 11.95
C LYS A 102 -15.62 -2.58 10.59
N THR A 103 -14.95 -1.74 9.78
CA THR A 103 -15.43 -1.40 8.43
C THR A 103 -14.45 -1.78 7.33
N SER A 104 -13.17 -2.06 7.68
CA SER A 104 -12.11 -2.29 6.69
C SER A 104 -11.01 -3.19 7.20
N VAL A 105 -10.31 -3.84 6.27
CA VAL A 105 -9.06 -4.56 6.47
C VAL A 105 -8.05 -4.05 5.42
N LEU A 106 -6.83 -3.71 5.87
CA LEU A 106 -5.78 -3.13 5.04
C LEU A 106 -4.64 -4.14 4.82
N GLY A 107 -3.39 -3.78 5.15
CA GLY A 107 -2.22 -4.63 4.94
C GLY A 107 -2.36 -6.02 5.56
N VAL A 108 -1.80 -7.03 4.89
CA VAL A 108 -1.78 -8.42 5.34
C VAL A 108 -0.44 -9.07 5.03
N VAL A 109 0.04 -9.91 5.94
CA VAL A 109 1.26 -10.73 5.77
C VAL A 109 1.06 -12.13 6.31
N GLU A 110 1.79 -13.10 5.76
CA GLU A 110 1.94 -14.42 6.35
C GLU A 110 3.16 -14.44 7.27
N LEU A 111 2.99 -14.88 8.51
CA LEU A 111 4.08 -15.10 9.48
C LEU A 111 3.82 -16.43 10.21
N GLY A 112 4.58 -17.43 9.84
CA GLY A 112 4.33 -18.82 10.19
C GLY A 112 3.44 -19.52 9.16
N HIS A 113 3.54 -20.82 9.08
CA HIS A 113 2.78 -21.62 8.12
C HIS A 113 1.28 -21.45 8.33
N ASP A 114 0.57 -20.98 7.31
CA ASP A 114 -0.89 -20.75 7.35
C ASP A 114 -1.39 -19.81 8.46
N VAL A 115 -0.53 -18.90 8.92
CA VAL A 115 -0.86 -17.89 9.94
C VAL A 115 -0.66 -16.50 9.35
N PHE A 116 -1.76 -15.76 9.26
CA PHE A 116 -1.78 -14.43 8.67
C PHE A 116 -2.03 -13.37 9.74
N TYR A 117 -1.45 -12.19 9.51
CA TYR A 117 -1.70 -11.02 10.35
C TYR A 117 -2.20 -9.89 9.47
N ALA A 118 -3.25 -9.22 9.90
CA ALA A 118 -3.87 -8.15 9.14
C ALA A 118 -4.13 -6.91 10.00
N VAL A 119 -4.03 -5.75 9.38
CA VAL A 119 -4.47 -4.47 9.91
C VAL A 119 -5.98 -4.37 9.77
N VAL A 120 -6.71 -4.22 10.88
CA VAL A 120 -8.17 -4.13 10.88
C VAL A 120 -8.60 -2.87 11.61
N GLY A 121 -9.48 -2.07 10.99
CA GLY A 121 -9.94 -0.82 11.58
C GLY A 121 -11.18 -0.24 10.92
N ASN A 122 -11.36 1.07 11.11
CA ASN A 122 -12.50 1.79 10.54
C ASN A 122 -12.02 2.83 9.53
N PHE A 123 -12.27 2.55 8.26
CA PHE A 123 -12.08 3.45 7.15
C PHE A 123 -13.38 3.55 6.34
N SER A 124 -13.72 4.74 5.91
CA SER A 124 -14.88 4.97 5.05
C SER A 124 -14.45 5.21 3.61
N VAL A 125 -14.65 4.25 2.74
CA VAL A 125 -14.38 4.42 1.29
C VAL A 125 -15.27 5.48 0.65
N LYS A 126 -16.41 5.79 1.26
CA LYS A 126 -17.33 6.83 0.77
C LYS A 126 -16.80 8.25 0.99
N THR A 127 -16.14 8.49 2.12
CA THR A 127 -15.63 9.82 2.52
C THR A 127 -14.11 9.88 2.51
N PHE A 128 -13.45 8.78 2.20
CA PHE A 128 -11.99 8.60 2.27
C PHE A 128 -11.43 9.00 3.64
N ALA A 129 -12.17 8.67 4.70
CA ALA A 129 -11.82 9.07 6.07
C ALA A 129 -11.50 7.85 6.93
N SER A 130 -10.35 7.92 7.59
CA SER A 130 -9.94 7.03 8.66
C SER A 130 -10.59 7.44 9.99
N THR A 131 -10.83 6.47 10.87
CA THR A 131 -11.17 6.72 12.27
C THR A 131 -9.93 6.42 13.14
N PRO A 132 -9.13 7.43 13.51
CA PRO A 132 -7.94 7.23 14.33
C PRO A 132 -8.24 6.46 15.62
N GLY A 133 -7.31 5.61 16.05
CA GLY A 133 -7.46 4.80 17.25
C GLY A 133 -8.40 3.60 17.13
N SER A 134 -9.05 3.40 15.98
CA SER A 134 -9.93 2.25 15.76
C SER A 134 -9.17 0.97 15.34
N TYR A 135 -7.88 1.06 15.10
CA TYR A 135 -7.09 0.03 14.46
C TYR A 135 -6.47 -0.96 15.42
N GLY A 136 -6.22 -2.15 14.93
CA GLY A 136 -5.48 -3.20 15.62
C GLY A 136 -4.95 -4.25 14.65
N ILE A 137 -4.06 -5.10 15.16
CA ILE A 137 -3.54 -6.26 14.45
C ILE A 137 -4.29 -7.50 14.88
N PHE A 138 -4.76 -8.27 13.90
CA PHE A 138 -5.47 -9.53 14.12
C PHE A 138 -4.71 -10.68 13.46
N LYS A 139 -4.62 -11.80 14.18
CA LYS A 139 -4.14 -13.07 13.67
C LYS A 139 -5.31 -13.84 13.07
N ILE A 140 -5.10 -14.42 11.89
CA ILE A 140 -6.01 -15.30 11.17
C ILE A 140 -5.25 -16.60 10.96
N ASP A 141 -5.62 -17.63 11.69
CA ASP A 141 -4.94 -18.93 11.71
C ASP A 141 -5.75 -19.93 10.91
N LEU A 142 -5.18 -20.39 9.81
CA LEU A 142 -5.78 -21.35 8.90
C LEU A 142 -5.36 -22.80 9.20
N ASN A 143 -4.48 -23.02 10.17
CA ASN A 143 -4.09 -24.37 10.57
C ASN A 143 -5.32 -25.15 11.04
N GLY A 144 -5.61 -26.29 10.40
CA GLY A 144 -6.83 -27.04 10.63
C GLY A 144 -7.99 -26.70 9.69
N HIS A 145 -7.80 -25.74 8.77
CA HIS A 145 -8.76 -25.45 7.72
C HIS A 145 -8.49 -26.31 6.47
N ALA A 146 -9.42 -27.17 6.10
CA ALA A 146 -9.37 -27.89 4.83
C ALA A 146 -9.92 -27.02 3.69
N VAL A 147 -9.04 -26.45 2.87
CA VAL A 147 -9.43 -25.79 1.62
C VAL A 147 -9.86 -26.85 0.62
N GLY A 148 -11.07 -26.74 0.08
CA GLY A 148 -11.48 -27.52 -1.09
C GLY A 148 -12.45 -28.68 -0.85
N ALA A 149 -13.02 -28.85 0.33
CA ALA A 149 -13.97 -29.96 0.59
C ALA A 149 -15.37 -29.78 -0.02
N ASN A 150 -15.72 -28.59 -0.54
CA ASN A 150 -17.04 -28.35 -1.15
C ASN A 150 -16.89 -27.75 -2.54
N LYS A 151 -17.23 -28.51 -3.58
CA LYS A 151 -17.37 -27.99 -4.96
C LYS A 151 -18.52 -26.99 -5.00
N PRO A 152 -18.28 -25.70 -5.33
CA PRO A 152 -19.36 -24.74 -5.49
C PRO A 152 -20.06 -24.93 -6.83
N GLY A 153 -21.39 -24.78 -6.83
CA GLY A 153 -22.17 -24.60 -8.05
C GLY A 153 -21.87 -23.25 -8.69
N HIS A 154 -21.79 -23.21 -10.01
CA HIS A 154 -21.57 -22.01 -10.81
C HIS A 154 -22.63 -20.92 -10.50
N GLY A 155 -22.18 -19.69 -10.22
CA GLY A 155 -22.99 -18.51 -10.53
C GLY A 155 -23.44 -17.57 -9.42
N LYS A 156 -23.01 -17.69 -8.16
CA LYS A 156 -23.21 -16.64 -7.13
C LYS A 156 -22.05 -16.72 -6.13
N LEU A 157 -21.55 -15.55 -5.69
CA LEU A 157 -20.70 -15.43 -4.51
C LEU A 157 -21.47 -16.03 -3.32
N SER A 158 -21.38 -17.35 -3.15
CA SER A 158 -21.84 -17.97 -1.93
C SER A 158 -20.86 -17.55 -0.85
N LYS A 159 -21.34 -16.96 0.24
CA LYS A 159 -20.59 -16.76 1.48
C LYS A 159 -20.26 -18.15 2.06
N LEU A 160 -19.37 -18.87 1.42
CA LEU A 160 -18.78 -20.08 1.99
C LEU A 160 -17.81 -19.60 3.07
N THR A 161 -18.26 -19.62 4.30
CA THR A 161 -17.39 -19.37 5.45
C THR A 161 -16.48 -20.58 5.61
N ALA A 162 -15.20 -20.34 5.64
CA ALA A 162 -14.21 -21.36 5.94
C ALA A 162 -14.43 -21.88 7.37
N LYS A 163 -14.65 -23.18 7.51
CA LYS A 163 -14.75 -23.81 8.84
C LYS A 163 -13.34 -24.06 9.37
N GLY A 164 -13.12 -23.77 10.64
CA GLY A 164 -11.85 -24.06 11.32
C GLY A 164 -10.85 -22.90 11.34
N VAL A 165 -11.16 -21.76 10.72
CA VAL A 165 -10.33 -20.54 10.85
C VAL A 165 -10.48 -19.95 12.24
N VAL A 166 -9.35 -19.67 12.90
CA VAL A 166 -9.32 -19.04 14.22
C VAL A 166 -8.84 -17.61 14.08
N VAL A 167 -9.66 -16.64 14.49
CA VAL A 167 -9.33 -15.21 14.48
C VAL A 167 -9.08 -14.74 15.90
N THR A 168 -7.92 -14.10 16.14
CA THR A 168 -7.52 -13.58 17.44
C THR A 168 -6.99 -12.16 17.32
N LYS A 169 -7.45 -11.23 18.14
CA LYS A 169 -6.86 -9.91 18.24
C LYS A 169 -5.50 -10.02 18.92
N VAL A 170 -4.46 -9.44 18.33
CA VAL A 170 -3.07 -9.46 18.82
C VAL A 170 -2.73 -8.20 19.58
N ALA A 171 -3.03 -7.04 18.99
CA ALA A 171 -2.69 -5.74 19.54
C ALA A 171 -3.69 -4.67 19.11
N ASP A 172 -3.90 -3.68 19.97
CA ASP A 172 -4.52 -2.42 19.61
C ASP A 172 -3.46 -1.40 19.18
N LEU A 173 -3.84 -0.51 18.25
CA LEU A 173 -3.06 0.63 17.79
C LEU A 173 -3.84 1.92 18.10
N PRO A 174 -4.01 2.28 19.38
CA PRO A 174 -4.92 3.37 19.79
C PRO A 174 -4.45 4.75 19.32
N ASP A 175 -3.14 4.91 19.11
CA ASP A 175 -2.55 6.17 18.66
C ASP A 175 -2.35 6.23 17.14
N ALA A 176 -2.70 5.17 16.39
CA ALA A 176 -2.54 5.14 14.96
C ALA A 176 -3.60 5.99 14.23
N GLY A 177 -3.17 6.63 13.15
CA GLY A 177 -4.03 7.46 12.29
C GLY A 177 -4.69 6.65 11.18
N LEU A 178 -3.86 6.08 10.31
CA LEU A 178 -4.26 5.18 9.21
C LEU A 178 -3.15 4.15 8.98
N PRO A 179 -3.09 3.08 9.81
CA PRO A 179 -2.22 1.95 9.53
C PRO A 179 -2.60 1.31 8.20
N ASN A 180 -1.64 1.14 7.30
CA ASN A 180 -1.84 0.69 5.92
C ASN A 180 -0.93 -0.49 5.60
N GLY A 181 0.19 -0.27 4.90
CA GLY A 181 1.11 -1.33 4.52
C GLY A 181 1.68 -2.10 5.72
N LEU A 182 1.95 -3.38 5.53
CA LEU A 182 2.39 -4.30 6.57
C LEU A 182 3.50 -5.21 6.03
N THR A 183 4.59 -5.38 6.81
CA THR A 183 5.68 -6.32 6.46
C THR A 183 6.20 -7.05 7.69
N VAL A 184 6.79 -8.23 7.46
CA VAL A 184 7.48 -9.00 8.49
C VAL A 184 8.92 -8.51 8.59
N LEU A 185 9.33 -7.99 9.76
CA LEU A 185 10.71 -7.62 10.01
C LEU A 185 11.54 -8.85 10.41
N ASN A 186 11.04 -9.61 11.37
CA ASN A 186 11.79 -10.73 11.92
C ASN A 186 10.83 -11.84 12.37
N PRO A 187 10.76 -12.93 11.61
CA PRO A 187 9.87 -14.04 11.93
C PRO A 187 10.21 -14.74 13.26
N ASN A 188 11.48 -14.77 13.64
CA ASN A 188 11.91 -15.46 14.88
C ASN A 188 11.49 -14.71 16.14
N THR A 189 11.39 -13.38 16.06
CA THR A 189 10.97 -12.53 17.20
C THR A 189 9.50 -12.10 17.10
N GLY A 190 8.84 -12.40 16.00
CA GLY A 190 7.45 -12.03 15.75
C GLY A 190 7.24 -10.53 15.58
N ILE A 191 8.23 -9.80 15.04
CA ILE A 191 8.11 -8.36 14.80
C ILE A 191 7.56 -8.09 13.41
N LEU A 192 6.44 -7.37 13.37
CA LEU A 192 5.87 -6.75 12.18
C LEU A 192 6.16 -5.25 12.19
N LEU A 193 6.31 -4.67 11.00
CA LEU A 193 6.32 -3.23 10.77
C LEU A 193 5.06 -2.81 10.02
N VAL A 194 4.46 -1.71 10.45
CA VAL A 194 3.19 -1.19 9.94
C VAL A 194 3.36 0.28 9.55
N ALA A 195 3.11 0.64 8.30
CA ALA A 195 3.06 2.03 7.85
C ALA A 195 1.82 2.72 8.42
N ASP A 196 1.97 3.93 8.91
CA ASP A 196 0.85 4.80 9.27
C ASP A 196 0.81 5.98 8.30
N SER A 197 -0.04 5.87 7.30
CA SER A 197 -0.13 6.83 6.19
C SER A 197 -0.57 8.21 6.65
N ALA A 198 -1.39 8.31 7.69
CA ALA A 198 -1.86 9.59 8.22
C ALA A 198 -0.87 10.23 9.22
N LYS A 199 -0.08 9.41 9.94
CA LYS A 199 0.92 9.90 10.90
C LYS A 199 2.29 10.11 10.27
N GLY A 200 2.57 9.48 9.13
CA GLY A 200 3.89 9.54 8.48
C GLY A 200 4.98 8.85 9.29
N LEU A 201 4.71 7.66 9.80
CA LEU A 201 5.65 6.91 10.64
C LEU A 201 5.43 5.40 10.48
N VAL A 202 6.32 4.60 11.08
CA VAL A 202 6.22 3.14 11.12
C VAL A 202 6.07 2.67 12.56
N TRP A 203 5.05 1.87 12.80
CA TRP A 203 4.88 1.11 14.06
C TRP A 203 5.62 -0.22 14.00
N SER A 204 6.17 -0.66 15.12
CA SER A 204 6.53 -2.07 15.35
C SER A 204 5.47 -2.73 16.22
N VAL A 205 5.11 -3.96 15.85
CA VAL A 205 4.17 -4.80 16.62
C VAL A 205 4.80 -6.16 16.84
N ASN A 206 4.95 -6.55 18.09
CA ASN A 206 5.39 -7.89 18.44
C ASN A 206 4.17 -8.80 18.58
N VAL A 207 4.00 -9.75 17.68
CA VAL A 207 2.79 -10.60 17.64
C VAL A 207 2.74 -11.66 18.73
N PHE A 208 3.86 -11.95 19.38
CA PHE A 208 3.91 -12.90 20.50
C PHE A 208 3.52 -12.26 21.84
N THR A 209 3.75 -10.96 21.97
CA THR A 209 3.53 -10.24 23.24
C THR A 209 2.43 -9.18 23.16
N GLY A 210 1.97 -8.82 21.96
CA GLY A 210 1.05 -7.72 21.71
C GLY A 210 1.63 -6.32 21.95
N LYS A 211 2.95 -6.19 22.20
CA LYS A 211 3.59 -4.89 22.41
C LYS A 211 3.71 -4.12 21.10
N THR A 212 3.40 -2.82 21.18
CA THR A 212 3.49 -1.86 20.06
C THR A 212 4.42 -0.71 20.44
N ALA A 213 5.14 -0.16 19.46
CA ALA A 213 5.97 1.04 19.62
C ALA A 213 6.16 1.73 18.28
N ILE A 214 6.49 3.02 18.29
CA ILE A 214 6.99 3.70 17.10
C ILE A 214 8.41 3.17 16.82
N ALA A 215 8.60 2.57 15.64
CA ALA A 215 9.89 2.09 15.18
C ALA A 215 10.67 3.17 14.45
N ILE A 216 10.01 3.89 13.52
CA ILE A 216 10.62 4.92 12.69
C ILE A 216 9.68 6.11 12.60
N ASN A 217 10.26 7.32 12.69
CA ASN A 217 9.60 8.58 12.41
C ASN A 217 10.59 9.43 11.61
N ASP A 218 10.48 9.40 10.29
CA ASP A 218 11.38 10.10 9.37
C ASP A 218 10.57 11.08 8.52
N PRO A 219 11.05 12.30 8.28
CA PRO A 219 10.34 13.32 7.49
C PRO A 219 9.89 12.86 6.09
N SER A 220 10.63 11.94 5.46
CA SER A 220 10.27 11.37 4.16
C SER A 220 8.97 10.55 4.16
N MET A 221 8.51 10.14 5.35
CA MET A 221 7.27 9.37 5.54
C MET A 221 6.05 10.28 5.73
N ALA A 222 6.26 11.56 5.96
CA ALA A 222 5.19 12.49 6.32
C ALA A 222 4.17 12.67 5.17
N PRO A 223 2.86 12.78 5.50
CA PRO A 223 1.85 13.15 4.52
C PRO A 223 2.04 14.60 4.06
N ASN A 224 1.75 14.86 2.78
CA ASN A 224 1.73 16.20 2.22
C ASN A 224 0.39 16.48 1.53
N ALA A 225 -0.57 16.97 2.30
CA ALA A 225 -1.94 17.21 1.84
C ALA A 225 -2.06 18.17 0.63
N THR A 226 -1.03 18.96 0.33
CA THR A 226 -1.05 19.90 -0.80
C THR A 226 -0.84 19.21 -2.14
N LEU A 227 -0.21 18.04 -2.18
CA LEU A 227 0.14 17.33 -3.41
C LEU A 227 -0.91 16.31 -3.85
N SER A 228 -1.69 15.76 -2.94
CA SER A 228 -2.59 14.62 -3.20
C SER A 228 -4.07 14.95 -3.34
N GLY A 229 -4.41 16.17 -3.68
CA GLY A 229 -5.83 16.56 -3.76
C GLY A 229 -6.58 16.44 -2.43
N GLY A 230 -5.87 16.45 -1.30
CA GLY A 230 -6.46 16.47 0.05
C GLY A 230 -6.53 15.12 0.77
N LEU A 231 -6.05 14.01 0.18
CA LEU A 231 -6.12 12.69 0.84
C LEU A 231 -5.18 12.56 2.04
N GLY A 232 -4.11 13.38 2.12
CA GLY A 232 -3.23 13.40 3.28
C GLY A 232 -2.54 12.06 3.57
N LEU A 233 -2.17 11.30 2.52
CA LEU A 233 -1.46 10.03 2.66
C LEU A 233 0.04 10.28 2.61
N GLY A 234 0.78 9.79 3.60
CA GLY A 234 2.24 9.72 3.59
C GLY A 234 2.73 8.37 3.11
N ILE A 235 3.60 7.76 3.93
CA ILE A 235 4.08 6.40 3.72
C ILE A 235 2.90 5.42 3.55
N ASN A 236 2.99 4.50 2.56
CA ASN A 236 1.92 3.58 2.21
C ASN A 236 2.40 2.12 2.20
N GLY A 237 2.86 1.61 1.06
CA GLY A 237 3.39 0.24 0.97
C GLY A 237 4.69 0.04 1.74
N LEU A 238 4.92 -1.16 2.26
CA LEU A 238 6.13 -1.56 2.98
C LEU A 238 6.67 -2.90 2.51
N SER A 239 7.99 -3.00 2.40
CA SER A 239 8.69 -4.29 2.30
C SER A 239 10.03 -4.24 3.03
N PHE A 240 10.33 -5.27 3.82
CA PHE A 240 11.65 -5.43 4.44
C PHE A 240 12.46 -6.47 3.68
N ASP A 241 13.62 -6.06 3.22
CA ASP A 241 14.59 -6.96 2.60
C ASP A 241 16.04 -6.56 2.92
N SER A 242 16.87 -7.54 3.19
CA SER A 242 18.34 -7.41 3.30
C SER A 242 18.82 -6.24 4.18
N GLY A 243 18.12 -5.99 5.31
CA GLY A 243 18.48 -4.94 6.27
C GLY A 243 17.93 -3.56 5.95
N TYR A 244 17.13 -3.44 4.89
CA TYR A 244 16.46 -2.20 4.49
C TYR A 244 14.94 -2.35 4.57
N LEU A 245 14.28 -1.32 5.06
CA LEU A 245 12.87 -1.11 4.88
C LEU A 245 12.68 -0.25 3.63
N TYR A 246 12.02 -0.82 2.63
CA TYR A 246 11.57 -0.14 1.41
C TYR A 246 10.16 0.37 1.64
N TYR A 247 9.85 1.56 1.12
CA TYR A 247 8.51 2.16 1.22
C TYR A 247 8.29 3.21 0.13
N ASP A 248 7.06 3.39 -0.24
CA ASP A 248 6.62 4.54 -1.02
C ASP A 248 5.96 5.59 -0.13
N ASN A 249 5.91 6.81 -0.61
CA ASN A 249 5.09 7.89 -0.08
C ASN A 249 4.14 8.34 -1.19
N SER A 250 2.87 7.98 -1.07
CA SER A 250 1.85 8.23 -2.09
C SER A 250 1.65 9.71 -2.39
N ASN A 251 1.84 10.61 -1.41
CA ASN A 251 1.70 12.06 -1.61
C ASN A 251 2.84 12.69 -2.38
N THR A 252 4.07 12.31 -2.07
CA THR A 252 5.25 12.86 -2.76
C THR A 252 5.59 12.09 -4.01
N VAL A 253 4.89 10.96 -4.26
CA VAL A 253 5.15 10.05 -5.36
C VAL A 253 6.62 9.66 -5.41
N THR A 254 7.17 9.38 -4.24
CA THR A 254 8.59 9.10 -4.05
C THR A 254 8.76 7.73 -3.42
N PHE A 255 9.73 7.00 -3.92
CA PHE A 255 10.10 5.70 -3.39
C PHE A 255 11.40 5.80 -2.59
N TYR A 256 11.43 5.15 -1.43
CA TYR A 256 12.54 5.24 -0.48
C TYR A 256 13.00 3.87 0.00
N ARG A 257 14.23 3.85 0.52
CA ARG A 257 14.66 2.83 1.48
C ARG A 257 15.34 3.49 2.68
N ILE A 258 15.29 2.81 3.82
CA ILE A 258 15.97 3.21 5.04
C ILE A 258 16.61 1.98 5.69
N ALA A 259 17.88 2.07 6.07
CA ALA A 259 18.54 0.98 6.78
C ALA A 259 17.94 0.83 8.18
N VAL A 260 17.62 -0.40 8.56
CA VAL A 260 16.99 -0.71 9.84
C VAL A 260 17.69 -1.84 10.58
N ASN A 261 17.63 -1.79 11.90
CA ASN A 261 18.03 -2.90 12.74
C ASN A 261 17.01 -4.04 12.60
N SER A 262 17.45 -5.20 12.13
CA SER A 262 16.59 -6.36 11.83
C SER A 262 15.92 -7.01 13.06
N THR A 263 16.30 -6.59 14.27
CA THR A 263 15.68 -7.08 15.51
C THR A 263 14.64 -6.12 16.05
N THR A 264 14.84 -4.79 15.89
CA THR A 264 13.99 -3.77 16.51
C THR A 264 13.16 -2.96 15.51
N GLY A 265 13.51 -2.99 14.23
CA GLY A 265 12.91 -2.16 13.19
C GLY A 265 13.30 -0.68 13.24
N ARG A 266 14.15 -0.27 14.19
CA ARG A 266 14.60 1.13 14.28
C ARG A 266 15.55 1.47 13.15
N ALA A 267 15.40 2.67 12.62
CA ALA A 267 16.34 3.19 11.61
C ALA A 267 17.77 3.23 12.15
N THR A 268 18.74 2.84 11.31
CA THR A 268 20.17 2.88 11.59
C THR A 268 20.93 3.87 10.70
N GLY A 269 20.22 4.54 9.82
CA GLY A 269 20.73 5.59 8.92
C GLY A 269 19.59 6.46 8.39
N PRO A 270 19.87 7.47 7.57
CA PRO A 270 18.85 8.32 6.96
C PRO A 270 18.09 7.58 5.85
N ALA A 271 16.89 8.04 5.58
CA ALA A 271 16.15 7.62 4.39
C ALA A 271 16.88 8.03 3.11
N GLN A 272 16.82 7.18 2.10
CA GLN A 272 17.41 7.40 0.77
C GLN A 272 16.29 7.36 -0.26
N ALA A 273 16.07 8.45 -0.97
CA ALA A 273 15.18 8.45 -2.12
C ALA A 273 15.80 7.60 -3.23
N LEU A 274 15.02 6.70 -3.79
CA LEU A 274 15.41 5.79 -4.85
C LEU A 274 14.86 6.23 -6.20
N ALA A 275 13.65 6.78 -6.21
CA ALA A 275 13.03 7.43 -7.35
C ALA A 275 12.09 8.51 -6.84
N ASP A 276 12.13 9.68 -7.45
CA ASP A 276 11.26 10.80 -7.13
C ASP A 276 10.67 11.41 -8.40
N GLN A 277 9.44 11.94 -8.29
CA GLN A 277 8.71 12.72 -9.30
C GLN A 277 8.63 12.13 -10.72
N GLU A 278 9.37 11.06 -11.04
CA GLU A 278 9.26 10.35 -12.32
C GLU A 278 7.92 9.64 -12.45
N PHE A 279 7.21 9.52 -11.33
CA PHE A 279 5.90 8.88 -11.19
C PHE A 279 4.72 9.86 -11.17
N ALA A 280 4.88 11.10 -11.57
CA ALA A 280 3.93 12.20 -11.35
C ALA A 280 2.45 11.91 -11.75
N ASN A 281 2.18 10.84 -12.47
CA ASN A 281 0.83 10.48 -12.92
C ASN A 281 0.43 9.05 -12.54
N ILE A 282 1.12 8.38 -11.60
CA ILE A 282 0.86 6.96 -11.35
C ILE A 282 0.32 6.63 -9.96
N PHE A 283 0.41 7.54 -8.99
CA PHE A 283 -0.07 7.37 -7.61
C PHE A 283 0.19 5.95 -7.07
N PRO A 284 1.44 5.66 -6.60
CA PRO A 284 1.81 4.36 -6.10
C PRO A 284 1.02 4.03 -4.82
N ASP A 285 0.60 2.77 -4.69
CA ASP A 285 -0.10 2.25 -3.51
C ASP A 285 0.77 1.22 -2.79
N ASP A 286 0.76 -0.06 -3.20
CA ASP A 286 1.66 -1.07 -2.63
C ASP A 286 2.56 -1.66 -3.73
N PHE A 287 3.59 -2.37 -3.34
CA PHE A 287 4.59 -2.88 -4.25
C PHE A 287 5.15 -4.24 -3.80
N THR A 288 5.97 -4.83 -4.65
CA THR A 288 6.76 -6.03 -4.33
C THR A 288 8.15 -5.94 -4.94
N LEU A 289 9.09 -6.66 -4.34
CA LEU A 289 10.43 -6.86 -4.91
C LEU A 289 10.45 -8.17 -5.70
N ASP A 290 11.17 -8.17 -6.83
CA ASP A 290 11.51 -9.40 -7.55
C ASP A 290 12.82 -10.02 -7.05
N PHE A 291 13.16 -11.20 -7.55
CA PHE A 291 14.38 -11.92 -7.17
C PHE A 291 15.67 -11.23 -7.61
N ALA A 292 15.61 -10.36 -8.61
CA ALA A 292 16.73 -9.56 -9.09
C ALA A 292 16.87 -8.22 -8.34
N GLY A 293 15.92 -7.94 -7.42
CA GLY A 293 15.87 -6.71 -6.63
C GLY A 293 15.26 -5.53 -7.38
N GLY A 294 14.52 -5.79 -8.43
CA GLY A 294 13.63 -4.82 -9.03
C GLY A 294 12.37 -4.64 -8.20
N ILE A 295 11.70 -3.51 -8.36
CA ILE A 295 10.49 -3.16 -7.61
C ILE A 295 9.33 -2.95 -8.56
N TRP A 296 8.22 -3.58 -8.25
CA TRP A 296 6.99 -3.59 -9.03
C TRP A 296 5.88 -2.93 -8.24
N PHE A 297 5.37 -1.81 -8.74
CA PHE A 297 4.36 -0.99 -8.07
C PHE A 297 2.97 -1.23 -8.66
N ALA A 298 2.00 -1.42 -7.79
CA ALA A 298 0.61 -1.21 -8.10
C ALA A 298 0.29 0.30 -8.04
N CYS A 299 -0.27 0.84 -9.11
CA CYS A 299 -0.55 2.27 -9.20
C CYS A 299 -2.03 2.51 -9.45
N GLU A 300 -2.63 3.35 -8.64
CA GLU A 300 -4.08 3.61 -8.59
C GLU A 300 -4.68 4.07 -9.92
N TYR A 301 -3.91 4.71 -10.79
CA TYR A 301 -4.37 5.11 -12.13
C TYR A 301 -4.31 3.98 -13.18
N GLY A 302 -4.18 2.72 -12.73
CA GLY A 302 -4.23 1.56 -13.61
C GLY A 302 -2.90 1.17 -14.23
N HIS A 303 -1.77 1.56 -13.63
CA HIS A 303 -0.44 1.25 -14.11
C HIS A 303 0.29 0.27 -13.20
N ILE A 304 1.12 -0.58 -13.80
CA ILE A 304 2.21 -1.25 -13.10
C ILE A 304 3.49 -0.54 -13.49
N ALA A 305 4.21 -0.02 -12.50
CA ALA A 305 5.51 0.57 -12.70
C ALA A 305 6.61 -0.37 -12.20
N TYR A 306 7.77 -0.32 -12.86
CA TYR A 306 8.93 -1.13 -12.52
C TYR A 306 10.17 -0.25 -12.35
N LEU A 307 10.92 -0.48 -11.27
CA LEU A 307 12.18 0.16 -10.99
C LEU A 307 13.29 -0.89 -10.90
N ALA A 308 14.21 -0.88 -11.87
CA ALA A 308 15.27 -1.87 -11.97
C ALA A 308 16.44 -1.61 -11.02
N GLY A 309 17.05 -2.66 -10.51
CA GLY A 309 18.37 -2.63 -9.89
C GLY A 309 18.47 -1.99 -8.50
N VAL A 310 17.38 -1.78 -7.81
CA VAL A 310 17.33 -1.06 -6.54
C VAL A 310 18.07 -1.79 -5.41
N SER A 311 17.91 -3.10 -5.30
CA SER A 311 18.54 -3.87 -4.22
C SER A 311 20.07 -3.94 -4.35
N THR A 312 20.60 -3.87 -5.57
CA THR A 312 22.04 -3.92 -5.83
C THR A 312 22.74 -2.58 -5.58
N GLY A 313 21.98 -1.53 -5.23
CA GLY A 313 22.51 -0.16 -5.07
C GLY A 313 22.96 0.50 -6.38
N LYS A 314 22.76 -0.17 -7.50
CA LYS A 314 23.01 0.35 -8.84
C LYS A 314 21.69 0.86 -9.41
N PHE A 315 21.44 2.14 -9.25
CA PHE A 315 20.28 2.79 -9.86
C PHE A 315 20.38 2.71 -11.37
N GLN A 316 19.38 2.13 -11.99
CA GLN A 316 18.99 2.43 -13.37
C GLN A 316 17.73 3.29 -13.24
N PRO A 317 17.82 4.62 -13.36
CA PRO A 317 16.64 5.46 -13.37
C PRO A 317 15.87 5.18 -14.66
N GLY A 318 14.80 4.47 -14.54
CA GLY A 318 13.93 4.14 -15.65
C GLY A 318 12.74 3.39 -15.15
N ILE A 319 11.61 4.10 -14.97
CA ILE A 319 10.34 3.44 -14.75
C ILE A 319 9.85 2.97 -16.10
N VAL A 320 9.69 1.68 -16.22
CA VAL A 320 8.99 1.08 -17.35
C VAL A 320 7.56 0.86 -16.91
N ALA A 321 6.62 1.68 -17.36
CA ALA A 321 5.23 1.32 -17.24
C ALA A 321 4.99 0.13 -18.15
N VAL A 322 4.68 -1.00 -17.57
CA VAL A 322 4.56 -2.27 -18.29
C VAL A 322 3.13 -2.68 -18.54
N ALA A 323 2.17 -2.05 -17.89
CA ALA A 323 0.74 -2.30 -18.12
C ALA A 323 -0.09 -1.11 -17.65
N GLY A 324 -1.20 -0.87 -18.31
CA GLY A 324 -2.18 0.14 -17.93
C GLY A 324 -2.64 0.96 -19.12
N ASN A 325 -3.91 1.16 -19.19
CA ASN A 325 -4.58 2.14 -20.03
C ASN A 325 -6.04 2.28 -19.57
N THR A 326 -6.79 3.13 -20.22
CA THR A 326 -8.20 3.39 -19.90
C THR A 326 -9.15 2.20 -20.13
N THR A 327 -8.69 1.11 -20.69
CA THR A 327 -9.50 -0.10 -21.02
C THR A 327 -9.09 -1.34 -20.21
N GLY A 328 -7.97 -1.26 -19.47
CA GLY A 328 -7.47 -2.36 -18.63
C GLY A 328 -8.02 -2.32 -17.19
N PRO A 329 -7.50 -3.17 -16.31
CA PRO A 329 -7.75 -3.08 -14.88
C PRO A 329 -7.37 -1.72 -14.32
N VAL A 330 -8.20 -1.14 -13.46
CA VAL A 330 -8.03 0.22 -12.91
C VAL A 330 -8.06 0.21 -11.40
N GLY A 331 -7.32 1.16 -10.79
CA GLY A 331 -7.20 1.23 -9.34
C GLY A 331 -6.41 0.05 -8.81
N LEU A 332 -5.16 -0.09 -9.22
CA LEU A 332 -4.28 -1.15 -8.74
C LEU A 332 -3.82 -0.81 -7.33
N THR A 333 -4.04 -1.72 -6.38
CA THR A 333 -3.84 -1.48 -4.95
C THR A 333 -2.65 -2.23 -4.37
N SER A 334 -2.44 -3.48 -4.78
CA SER A 334 -1.29 -4.27 -4.32
C SER A 334 -0.76 -5.17 -5.42
N ALA A 335 0.53 -5.47 -5.36
CA ALA A 335 1.23 -6.36 -6.27
C ALA A 335 2.05 -7.39 -5.51
N LYS A 336 1.94 -8.68 -5.86
CA LYS A 336 2.74 -9.78 -5.28
C LYS A 336 3.05 -10.82 -6.34
N PHE A 337 4.27 -11.35 -6.31
CA PHE A 337 4.61 -12.49 -7.16
C PHE A 337 3.96 -13.77 -6.66
N GLY A 338 3.52 -14.61 -7.59
CA GLY A 338 3.08 -15.96 -7.29
C GLY A 338 4.26 -16.86 -6.91
N THR A 339 3.98 -17.92 -6.15
CA THR A 339 5.01 -18.78 -5.52
C THR A 339 5.01 -20.20 -6.05
N THR A 340 4.07 -20.58 -6.91
CA THR A 340 4.07 -21.92 -7.53
C THR A 340 5.18 -22.05 -8.57
N ALA A 341 5.56 -23.30 -8.88
CA ALA A 341 6.56 -23.55 -9.92
C ALA A 341 6.17 -22.94 -11.28
N GLU A 342 4.86 -22.92 -11.60
CA GLU A 342 4.38 -22.30 -12.84
C GLU A 342 4.44 -20.78 -12.77
N ASP A 343 4.15 -20.18 -11.61
CA ASP A 343 4.30 -18.73 -11.41
C ASP A 343 5.76 -18.29 -11.55
N LEU A 344 6.68 -19.02 -10.94
CA LEU A 344 8.12 -18.74 -11.05
C LEU A 344 8.61 -18.80 -12.48
N LYS A 345 8.15 -19.80 -13.26
CA LYS A 345 8.49 -19.92 -14.67
C LYS A 345 7.98 -18.76 -15.52
N ARG A 346 6.80 -18.23 -15.22
CA ARG A 346 6.16 -17.13 -15.94
C ARG A 346 6.55 -15.76 -15.42
N GLY A 347 7.16 -15.69 -14.23
CA GLY A 347 7.26 -14.43 -13.49
C GLY A 347 5.87 -13.87 -13.21
N SER A 348 4.92 -14.71 -12.74
CA SER A 348 3.53 -14.29 -12.56
C SER A 348 3.41 -13.24 -11.47
N LEU A 349 3.08 -12.01 -11.84
CA LEU A 349 2.76 -10.90 -10.93
C LEU A 349 1.25 -10.81 -10.79
N TYR A 350 0.74 -10.97 -9.57
CA TYR A 350 -0.66 -10.82 -9.24
C TYR A 350 -0.91 -9.44 -8.65
N VAL A 351 -2.00 -8.82 -9.09
CA VAL A 351 -2.37 -7.45 -8.71
C VAL A 351 -3.83 -7.44 -8.29
N SER A 352 -4.11 -6.76 -7.17
CA SER A 352 -5.48 -6.44 -6.74
C SER A 352 -5.93 -5.09 -7.28
N THR A 353 -7.25 -4.90 -7.39
CA THR A 353 -7.83 -3.63 -7.85
C THR A 353 -9.01 -3.19 -6.98
N ASN A 354 -9.27 -1.88 -7.00
CA ASN A 354 -10.39 -1.27 -6.29
C ASN A 354 -11.52 -0.77 -7.21
N GLY A 355 -11.40 -0.96 -8.51
CA GLY A 355 -12.38 -0.50 -9.48
C GLY A 355 -12.23 0.96 -9.91
N GLY A 356 -11.15 1.66 -9.51
CA GLY A 356 -10.73 2.94 -10.06
C GLY A 356 -11.46 4.19 -9.52
N PRO A 357 -11.73 4.33 -8.21
CA PRO A 357 -12.41 5.52 -7.68
C PRO A 357 -11.63 6.80 -7.92
N PHE A 358 -10.29 6.76 -7.91
CA PHE A 358 -9.45 7.91 -8.17
C PHE A 358 -9.40 8.27 -9.65
N THR A 359 -9.44 7.28 -10.53
CA THR A 359 -9.44 7.50 -11.99
C THR A 359 -10.71 8.17 -12.47
N TYR A 360 -11.85 7.90 -11.81
CA TYR A 360 -13.18 8.31 -12.27
C TYR A 360 -13.93 9.23 -11.29
N GLY A 361 -13.20 10.00 -10.48
CA GLY A 361 -13.81 11.03 -9.65
C GLY A 361 -14.69 10.50 -8.53
N GLY A 362 -14.31 9.41 -7.89
CA GLY A 362 -15.05 8.81 -6.76
C GLY A 362 -16.14 7.83 -7.15
N ALA A 363 -16.42 7.65 -8.44
CA ALA A 363 -17.29 6.57 -8.92
C ALA A 363 -16.52 5.24 -8.86
N HIS A 364 -17.23 4.13 -8.64
CA HIS A 364 -16.71 2.78 -8.78
C HIS A 364 -17.24 2.17 -10.09
N PRO A 365 -16.71 2.59 -11.26
CA PRO A 365 -17.25 2.15 -12.55
C PRO A 365 -16.89 0.70 -12.86
N ALA A 366 -15.85 0.20 -12.24
CA ALA A 366 -15.38 -1.18 -12.39
C ALA A 366 -15.48 -1.95 -11.07
N GLN A 367 -15.16 -3.22 -11.16
CA GLN A 367 -15.21 -4.18 -10.05
C GLN A 367 -13.81 -4.38 -9.50
N GLY A 368 -13.68 -4.64 -8.21
CA GLY A 368 -12.43 -5.17 -7.66
C GLY A 368 -12.08 -6.52 -8.31
N GLN A 369 -10.81 -6.70 -8.61
CA GLN A 369 -10.33 -7.88 -9.35
C GLN A 369 -9.04 -8.44 -8.74
N LEU A 370 -8.76 -9.72 -9.03
CA LEU A 370 -7.44 -10.30 -9.01
C LEU A 370 -6.99 -10.49 -10.46
N VAL A 371 -5.87 -9.88 -10.82
CA VAL A 371 -5.33 -9.86 -12.18
C VAL A 371 -3.92 -10.42 -12.16
N ARG A 372 -3.56 -11.27 -13.12
CA ARG A 372 -2.20 -11.77 -13.31
C ARG A 372 -1.57 -11.16 -14.55
N TYR A 373 -0.28 -10.84 -14.43
CA TYR A 373 0.60 -10.44 -15.52
C TYR A 373 1.82 -11.35 -15.56
N ASP A 374 2.18 -11.86 -16.74
CA ASP A 374 3.31 -12.76 -16.93
C ASP A 374 4.55 -11.94 -17.33
N THR A 375 5.41 -11.60 -16.35
CA THR A 375 6.51 -10.64 -16.50
C THR A 375 7.76 -11.21 -17.15
N ALA A 376 7.91 -12.55 -17.20
CA ALA A 376 9.05 -13.20 -17.87
C ALA A 376 9.20 -12.80 -19.35
N LEU A 377 8.10 -12.32 -19.99
CA LEU A 377 8.12 -11.81 -21.36
C LEU A 377 8.99 -10.56 -21.54
N LEU A 378 9.29 -9.83 -20.46
CA LEU A 378 10.11 -8.62 -20.48
C LEU A 378 11.61 -8.90 -20.47
N GLY A 379 12.04 -10.14 -20.19
CA GLY A 379 13.45 -10.53 -20.18
C GLY A 379 14.28 -9.88 -19.07
N PHE A 380 13.66 -9.48 -17.96
CA PHE A 380 14.33 -8.88 -16.80
C PHE A 380 14.96 -9.90 -15.84
N TYR A 381 14.82 -11.21 -16.13
CA TYR A 381 15.30 -12.33 -15.30
C TYR A 381 16.51 -13.02 -15.93
#